data_5eae020314dcee23abe1bcfed315acdb
#
_entry.id   5eae020314dcee23abe1bcfed315acdb
#
_cell.length_a   1.000
_cell.length_b   1.000
_cell.length_c   1.000
_cell.angle_alpha   90.00
_cell.angle_beta   90.00
_cell.angle_gamma   90.00
#
_symmetry.space_group_name_H-M   'P 1'
#
loop_
_entity.id
_entity.type
_entity.pdbx_description
1 polymer ?
#
loop_
_entity_poly.entity_id
_entity_poly.type
_entity_poly.pdbx_seq_one_letter_code
_entity_poly.pdbx_strand_id
1 'polypeptide(L)'
;LIMERQLARSFFLIRPSAFGYNHQTADDNSFQTRPSNTSYTKIHSAALAEFNVMLEKLNSYELDPIVFEDAQDPFTPDAIFPNNWISTHDGGIIVTYPMWSEIRRKERSEIILDFLESELSYTRRYSFEYLEDENFFLEGTGSMVLDRPNKLIYAGLSNRTSIKALDKFAVLMGYRAIHFHTSLDNK
;
A
#
# COMPACT_ATOMS: atom_id res chain seq x y z
N LEU A 1 5.79 -12.83 26.70
CA LEU A 1 5.12 -12.16 25.58
C LEU A 1 6.22 -11.57 24.69
N ILE A 2 6.38 -12.11 23.48
CA ILE A 2 7.24 -11.50 22.45
C ILE A 2 6.47 -10.27 21.95
N MET A 3 7.00 -9.07 22.25
CA MET A 3 6.41 -7.85 21.72
C MET A 3 6.65 -7.79 20.21
N GLU A 4 5.60 -7.55 19.45
CA GLU A 4 5.68 -7.31 18.01
C GLU A 4 6.55 -6.06 17.75
N ARG A 5 7.41 -6.13 16.74
CA ARG A 5 8.28 -5.00 16.41
C ARG A 5 7.53 -3.96 15.60
N GLN A 6 7.80 -2.68 15.87
CA GLN A 6 7.23 -1.59 15.08
C GLN A 6 7.83 -1.51 13.68
N LEU A 7 9.14 -1.72 13.58
CA LEU A 7 9.86 -1.59 12.31
C LEU A 7 10.15 -2.96 11.69
N ALA A 8 9.93 -3.06 10.39
CA ALA A 8 10.34 -4.20 9.58
C ALA A 8 11.88 -4.28 9.49
N ARG A 9 12.41 -5.48 9.35
CA ARG A 9 13.86 -5.71 9.11
C ARG A 9 14.20 -5.68 7.63
N SER A 10 13.26 -6.09 6.80
CA SER A 10 13.35 -6.11 5.35
C SER A 10 12.05 -5.59 4.75
N PHE A 11 12.13 -5.06 3.57
CA PHE A 11 11.00 -4.51 2.86
C PHE A 11 11.21 -4.68 1.35
N PHE A 12 10.15 -4.56 0.61
CA PHE A 12 10.23 -4.56 -0.83
C PHE A 12 9.74 -3.24 -1.43
N LEU A 13 10.19 -2.98 -2.64
CA LEU A 13 9.81 -1.84 -3.45
C LEU A 13 9.30 -2.33 -4.80
N ILE A 14 8.46 -1.56 -5.44
CA ILE A 14 8.04 -1.81 -6.82
C ILE A 14 8.64 -0.72 -7.71
N ARG A 15 9.45 -1.13 -8.69
CA ARG A 15 10.00 -0.22 -9.69
C ARG A 15 8.89 0.18 -10.65
N PRO A 16 8.64 1.48 -10.84
CA PRO A 16 7.54 1.92 -11.69
C PRO A 16 7.79 1.60 -13.16
N SER A 17 6.84 0.94 -13.82
CA SER A 17 6.81 0.75 -15.28
C SER A 17 5.84 1.71 -15.97
N ALA A 18 4.88 2.25 -15.20
CA ALA A 18 3.73 3.00 -15.72
C ALA A 18 3.33 4.20 -14.82
N PHE A 19 4.28 4.80 -14.08
CA PHE A 19 3.97 5.90 -13.18
C PHE A 19 3.37 7.10 -13.90
N GLY A 20 2.24 7.61 -13.37
CA GLY A 20 1.56 8.73 -13.98
C GLY A 20 0.35 9.22 -13.18
N TYR A 21 -0.43 10.11 -13.79
CA TYR A 21 -1.62 10.65 -13.17
C TYR A 21 -2.76 9.63 -13.14
N ASN A 22 -3.28 9.36 -11.95
CA ASN A 22 -4.46 8.51 -11.76
C ASN A 22 -5.72 9.36 -11.60
N HIS A 23 -6.53 9.43 -12.64
CA HIS A 23 -7.74 10.24 -12.66
C HIS A 23 -8.87 9.72 -11.74
N GLN A 24 -8.84 8.45 -11.32
CA GLN A 24 -9.83 7.95 -10.36
C GLN A 24 -9.56 8.44 -8.93
N THR A 25 -8.28 8.66 -8.58
CA THR A 25 -7.89 9.07 -7.23
C THR A 25 -7.59 10.56 -7.09
N ALA A 26 -7.58 11.30 -8.20
CA ALA A 26 -7.13 12.69 -8.24
C ALA A 26 -7.99 13.65 -7.43
N ASP A 27 -9.29 13.42 -7.35
CA ASP A 27 -10.24 14.35 -6.71
C ASP A 27 -10.11 14.34 -5.17
N ASP A 28 -9.64 13.22 -4.60
CA ASP A 28 -9.46 13.05 -3.15
C ASP A 28 -8.00 12.87 -2.72
N ASN A 29 -7.06 13.02 -3.65
CA ASN A 29 -5.62 12.99 -3.40
C ASN A 29 -4.98 14.36 -3.62
N SER A 30 -4.87 15.15 -2.55
CA SER A 30 -4.27 16.49 -2.59
C SER A 30 -2.79 16.51 -3.00
N PHE A 31 -2.11 15.40 -2.94
CA PHE A 31 -0.70 15.27 -3.36
C PHE A 31 -0.55 15.04 -4.85
N GLN A 32 -1.63 14.72 -5.55
CA GLN A 32 -1.60 14.46 -6.98
C GLN A 32 -1.99 15.72 -7.76
N THR A 33 -1.07 16.23 -8.57
CA THR A 33 -1.31 17.40 -9.41
C THR A 33 -1.50 16.97 -10.86
N ARG A 34 -2.57 17.45 -11.50
CA ARG A 34 -2.82 17.19 -12.93
C ARG A 34 -1.73 17.88 -13.76
N PRO A 35 -0.99 17.13 -14.61
CA PRO A 35 0.03 17.72 -15.46
C PRO A 35 -0.60 18.67 -16.48
N SER A 36 -0.14 19.92 -16.54
CA SER A 36 -0.67 20.92 -17.47
C SER A 36 -0.11 20.80 -18.89
N ASN A 37 1.19 20.48 -19.04
CA ASN A 37 1.88 20.44 -20.34
C ASN A 37 3.02 19.40 -20.40
N THR A 38 3.10 18.49 -19.43
CA THR A 38 4.19 17.50 -19.40
C THR A 38 3.71 16.19 -19.99
N SER A 39 4.46 15.63 -20.93
CA SER A 39 4.10 14.34 -21.52
C SER A 39 4.23 13.22 -20.46
N TYR A 40 3.38 12.22 -20.57
CA TYR A 40 3.43 11.00 -19.74
C TYR A 40 4.85 10.40 -19.68
N THR A 41 5.52 10.30 -20.84
CA THR A 41 6.89 9.76 -20.93
C THR A 41 7.90 10.53 -20.07
N LYS A 42 7.77 11.86 -20.00
CA LYS A 42 8.65 12.67 -19.15
C LYS A 42 8.40 12.45 -17.67
N ILE A 43 7.13 12.35 -17.26
CA ILE A 43 6.75 12.08 -15.87
C ILE A 43 7.27 10.71 -15.44
N HIS A 44 7.03 9.70 -16.26
CA HIS A 44 7.50 8.35 -16.00
C HIS A 44 9.04 8.27 -15.93
N SER A 45 9.76 8.88 -16.89
CA SER A 45 11.22 8.89 -16.87
C SER A 45 11.78 9.60 -15.64
N ALA A 46 11.15 10.68 -15.18
CA ALA A 46 11.57 11.37 -13.98
C ALA A 46 11.34 10.50 -12.73
N ALA A 47 10.18 9.88 -12.60
CA ALA A 47 9.86 8.98 -11.49
C ALA A 47 10.82 7.78 -11.42
N LEU A 48 11.16 7.20 -12.58
CA LEU A 48 12.12 6.11 -12.66
C LEU A 48 13.53 6.54 -12.26
N ALA A 49 13.96 7.75 -12.66
CA ALA A 49 15.24 8.30 -12.27
C ALA A 49 15.30 8.55 -10.75
N GLU A 50 14.26 9.13 -10.15
CA GLU A 50 14.14 9.34 -8.71
C GLU A 50 14.14 8.02 -7.94
N PHE A 51 13.42 7.01 -8.42
CA PHE A 51 13.41 5.67 -7.85
C PHE A 51 14.83 5.06 -7.82
N ASN A 52 15.56 5.15 -8.92
CA ASN A 52 16.92 4.61 -8.99
C ASN A 52 17.87 5.32 -8.02
N VAL A 53 17.81 6.65 -7.92
CA VAL A 53 18.61 7.43 -6.95
C VAL A 53 18.25 7.04 -5.50
N MET A 54 16.97 6.85 -5.20
CA MET A 54 16.52 6.37 -3.88
C MET A 54 17.09 4.98 -3.59
N LEU A 55 17.02 4.06 -4.55
CA LEU A 55 17.52 2.69 -4.40
C LEU A 55 19.03 2.67 -4.17
N GLU A 56 19.81 3.42 -4.96
CA GLU A 56 21.26 3.57 -4.75
C GLU A 56 21.58 4.08 -3.35
N LYS A 57 20.80 5.06 -2.87
CA LYS A 57 20.97 5.61 -1.53
C LYS A 57 20.65 4.59 -0.44
N LEU A 58 19.56 3.83 -0.57
CA LEU A 58 19.22 2.77 0.37
C LEU A 58 20.32 1.71 0.45
N ASN A 59 20.82 1.26 -0.70
CA ASN A 59 21.92 0.29 -0.76
C ASN A 59 23.22 0.82 -0.14
N SER A 60 23.49 2.12 -0.27
CA SER A 60 24.67 2.74 0.37
C SER A 60 24.60 2.75 1.91
N TYR A 61 23.43 2.54 2.49
CA TYR A 61 23.19 2.35 3.92
C TYR A 61 23.00 0.87 4.31
N GLU A 62 23.35 -0.06 3.42
CA GLU A 62 23.19 -1.51 3.63
C GLU A 62 21.71 -1.91 3.87
N LEU A 63 20.79 -1.13 3.33
CA LEU A 63 19.36 -1.41 3.32
C LEU A 63 19.01 -2.00 1.95
N ASP A 64 19.23 -3.29 1.77
CA ASP A 64 19.02 -3.99 0.50
C ASP A 64 17.54 -4.37 0.32
N PRO A 65 16.69 -3.50 -0.24
CA PRO A 65 15.29 -3.84 -0.47
C PRO A 65 15.15 -4.86 -1.59
N ILE A 66 14.16 -5.73 -1.47
CA ILE A 66 13.74 -6.57 -2.58
C ILE A 66 13.02 -5.68 -3.59
N VAL A 67 13.41 -5.69 -4.85
CA VAL A 67 12.79 -4.87 -5.89
C VAL A 67 12.04 -5.76 -6.86
N PHE A 68 10.74 -5.51 -7.00
CA PHE A 68 9.91 -6.11 -8.04
C PHE A 68 9.72 -5.12 -9.18
N GLU A 69 9.68 -5.64 -10.40
CA GLU A 69 9.34 -4.86 -11.57
C GLU A 69 7.80 -4.81 -11.71
N ASP A 70 7.25 -3.63 -11.89
CA ASP A 70 5.83 -3.48 -12.21
C ASP A 70 5.55 -3.95 -13.64
N ALA A 71 4.35 -4.45 -13.89
CA ALA A 71 3.91 -4.79 -15.25
C ALA A 71 3.52 -3.53 -16.04
N GLN A 72 3.81 -3.52 -17.35
CA GLN A 72 3.37 -2.42 -18.21
C GLN A 72 1.88 -2.49 -18.55
N ASP A 73 1.32 -3.69 -18.53
CA ASP A 73 -0.09 -3.98 -18.76
C ASP A 73 -0.58 -4.95 -17.68
N PRO A 74 -1.63 -4.60 -16.96
CA PRO A 74 -2.45 -3.39 -17.08
C PRO A 74 -1.73 -2.11 -16.61
N PHE A 75 -2.22 -0.94 -17.07
CA PHE A 75 -1.72 0.37 -16.61
C PHE A 75 -2.01 0.58 -15.12
N THR A 76 -0.96 0.73 -14.31
CA THR A 76 -1.01 0.84 -12.83
C THR A 76 -0.17 2.03 -12.35
N PRO A 77 -0.68 3.27 -12.49
CA PRO A 77 0.10 4.49 -12.24
C PRO A 77 0.59 4.66 -10.80
N ASP A 78 -0.05 3.99 -9.83
CA ASP A 78 0.26 4.06 -8.40
C ASP A 78 0.92 2.78 -7.86
N ALA A 79 1.37 1.86 -8.72
CA ALA A 79 1.94 0.57 -8.31
C ALA A 79 3.16 0.69 -7.36
N ILE A 80 3.85 1.84 -7.37
CA ILE A 80 4.95 2.14 -6.44
C ILE A 80 4.52 2.19 -4.97
N PHE A 81 3.22 2.15 -4.68
CA PHE A 81 2.65 2.18 -3.33
C PHE A 81 1.99 0.85 -2.94
N PRO A 82 2.74 -0.27 -2.89
CA PRO A 82 2.18 -1.59 -2.56
C PRO A 82 1.56 -1.65 -1.17
N ASN A 83 1.98 -0.78 -0.26
CA ASN A 83 1.45 -0.67 1.08
C ASN A 83 -0.06 -0.38 1.16
N ASN A 84 -0.69 -0.01 0.05
CA ASN A 84 -2.14 0.18 -0.02
C ASN A 84 -2.90 -1.13 -0.22
N TRP A 85 -2.34 -2.09 -0.97
CA TRP A 85 -3.04 -3.33 -1.27
C TRP A 85 -2.55 -4.55 -0.47
N ILE A 86 -1.35 -4.47 0.13
CA ILE A 86 -0.74 -5.57 0.88
C ILE A 86 -0.03 -5.08 2.14
N SER A 87 -0.06 -5.92 3.17
CA SER A 87 0.86 -5.82 4.32
C SER A 87 1.27 -7.19 4.81
N THR A 88 2.44 -7.25 5.44
CA THR A 88 2.96 -8.44 6.09
C THR A 88 3.07 -8.25 7.60
N HIS A 89 2.86 -9.33 8.35
CA HIS A 89 2.83 -9.29 9.80
C HIS A 89 3.60 -10.46 10.40
N ASP A 90 3.97 -10.33 11.67
CA ASP A 90 4.61 -11.38 12.43
C ASP A 90 3.80 -12.69 12.40
N GLY A 91 4.51 -13.80 12.45
CA GLY A 91 3.91 -15.13 12.36
C GLY A 91 3.58 -15.56 10.93
N GLY A 92 4.20 -14.94 9.92
CA GLY A 92 4.05 -15.33 8.52
C GLY A 92 2.66 -15.04 7.95
N ILE A 93 2.11 -13.87 8.28
CA ILE A 93 0.78 -13.45 7.83
C ILE A 93 0.91 -12.42 6.71
N ILE A 94 0.18 -12.66 5.61
CA ILE A 94 -0.09 -11.69 4.55
C ILE A 94 -1.53 -11.24 4.68
N VAL A 95 -1.77 -9.93 4.53
CA VAL A 95 -3.11 -9.37 4.39
C VAL A 95 -3.19 -8.59 3.09
N THR A 96 -4.21 -8.88 2.27
CA THR A 96 -4.55 -8.09 1.08
C THR A 96 -5.83 -7.30 1.33
N TYR A 97 -5.86 -6.06 0.84
CA TYR A 97 -6.85 -5.05 1.22
C TYR A 97 -7.81 -4.71 0.08
N PRO A 98 -9.07 -4.34 0.44
CA PRO A 98 -10.05 -3.86 -0.53
C PRO A 98 -9.72 -2.42 -0.95
N MET A 99 -9.50 -2.22 -2.25
CA MET A 99 -9.11 -0.95 -2.86
C MET A 99 -10.34 -0.22 -3.43
N TRP A 100 -10.44 1.08 -3.15
CA TRP A 100 -11.52 1.92 -3.70
C TRP A 100 -11.40 2.09 -5.22
N SER A 101 -10.21 2.44 -5.70
CA SER A 101 -9.95 2.63 -7.12
C SER A 101 -9.82 1.30 -7.86
N GLU A 102 -10.65 1.07 -8.87
CA GLU A 102 -10.59 -0.13 -9.71
C GLU A 102 -9.26 -0.26 -10.47
N ILE A 103 -8.64 0.86 -10.84
CA ILE A 103 -7.31 0.87 -11.46
C ILE A 103 -6.30 0.29 -10.48
N ARG A 104 -6.37 0.68 -9.20
CA ARG A 104 -5.45 0.21 -8.17
C ARG A 104 -5.66 -1.25 -7.75
N ARG A 105 -6.85 -1.81 -7.93
CA ARG A 105 -7.08 -3.26 -7.73
C ARG A 105 -6.20 -4.11 -8.64
N LYS A 106 -5.80 -3.58 -9.80
CA LYS A 106 -4.92 -4.24 -10.77
C LYS A 106 -3.44 -4.26 -10.36
N GLU A 107 -3.07 -3.53 -9.31
CA GLU A 107 -1.72 -3.54 -8.73
C GLU A 107 -1.41 -4.83 -7.95
N ARG A 108 -2.42 -5.61 -7.58
CA ARG A 108 -2.23 -6.88 -6.89
C ARG A 108 -1.46 -7.85 -7.79
N SER A 109 -0.35 -8.35 -7.28
CA SER A 109 0.58 -9.20 -8.02
C SER A 109 0.71 -10.56 -7.36
N GLU A 110 0.27 -11.61 -8.05
CA GLU A 110 0.50 -12.99 -7.59
C GLU A 110 2.00 -13.32 -7.54
N ILE A 111 2.84 -12.72 -8.40
CA ILE A 111 4.30 -12.92 -8.34
C ILE A 111 4.87 -12.48 -6.99
N ILE A 112 4.38 -11.35 -6.45
CA ILE A 112 4.80 -10.87 -5.13
C ILE A 112 4.29 -11.80 -4.03
N LEU A 113 3.05 -12.22 -4.12
CA LEU A 113 2.43 -13.12 -3.14
C LEU A 113 3.12 -14.48 -3.12
N ASP A 114 3.36 -15.08 -4.29
CA ASP A 114 4.10 -16.35 -4.43
C ASP A 114 5.51 -16.24 -3.86
N PHE A 115 6.21 -15.13 -4.12
CA PHE A 115 7.54 -14.88 -3.56
C PHE A 115 7.52 -14.80 -2.03
N LEU A 116 6.56 -14.08 -1.45
CA LEU A 116 6.42 -13.98 -0.01
C LEU A 116 6.14 -15.34 0.63
N GLU A 117 5.33 -16.17 -0.01
CA GLU A 117 4.96 -17.50 0.45
C GLU A 117 6.12 -18.50 0.32
N SER A 118 6.78 -18.55 -0.85
CA SER A 118 7.82 -19.54 -1.14
C SER A 118 9.18 -19.19 -0.55
N GLU A 119 9.61 -17.92 -0.67
CA GLU A 119 10.97 -17.52 -0.31
C GLU A 119 11.05 -16.95 1.12
N LEU A 120 9.96 -16.32 1.62
CA LEU A 120 9.97 -15.66 2.93
C LEU A 120 9.08 -16.37 3.96
N SER A 121 8.53 -17.55 3.61
CA SER A 121 7.78 -18.42 4.53
C SER A 121 6.53 -17.76 5.14
N TYR A 122 5.87 -16.88 4.40
CA TYR A 122 4.56 -16.38 4.77
C TYR A 122 3.49 -17.45 4.45
N THR A 123 2.94 -18.10 5.47
CA THR A 123 2.10 -19.29 5.32
C THR A 123 0.61 -19.04 5.53
N ARG A 124 0.23 -17.83 5.91
CA ARG A 124 -1.17 -17.46 6.18
C ARG A 124 -1.53 -16.22 5.38
N ARG A 125 -2.44 -16.35 4.44
CA ARG A 125 -2.97 -15.26 3.62
C ARG A 125 -4.42 -14.98 4.01
N TYR A 126 -4.73 -13.73 4.31
CA TYR A 126 -6.06 -13.23 4.56
C TYR A 126 -6.41 -12.17 3.53
N SER A 127 -7.47 -12.41 2.76
CA SER A 127 -7.97 -11.47 1.76
C SER A 127 -9.24 -10.78 2.25
N PHE A 128 -9.24 -9.46 2.21
CA PHE A 128 -10.41 -8.63 2.45
C PHE A 128 -11.03 -8.08 1.16
N GLU A 129 -10.54 -8.50 0.00
CA GLU A 129 -10.95 -8.02 -1.34
C GLU A 129 -12.44 -8.20 -1.59
N TYR A 130 -13.07 -9.24 -1.02
CA TYR A 130 -14.51 -9.48 -1.13
C TYR A 130 -15.36 -8.29 -0.62
N LEU A 131 -14.82 -7.40 0.19
CA LEU A 131 -15.50 -6.20 0.66
C LEU A 131 -15.67 -5.15 -0.43
N GLU A 132 -14.95 -5.26 -1.54
CA GLU A 132 -15.10 -4.39 -2.71
C GLU A 132 -16.50 -4.51 -3.33
N ASP A 133 -17.07 -5.70 -3.35
CA ASP A 133 -18.43 -5.96 -3.84
C ASP A 133 -19.50 -5.32 -2.94
N GLU A 134 -19.16 -5.10 -1.68
CA GLU A 134 -20.03 -4.43 -0.70
C GLU A 134 -19.74 -2.91 -0.59
N ASN A 135 -18.81 -2.37 -1.38
CA ASN A 135 -18.33 -0.99 -1.31
C ASN A 135 -17.73 -0.58 0.05
N PHE A 136 -17.04 -1.50 0.72
CA PHE A 136 -16.27 -1.22 1.93
C PHE A 136 -14.77 -1.32 1.63
N PHE A 137 -14.04 -0.25 1.88
CA PHE A 137 -12.63 -0.13 1.51
C PHE A 137 -11.74 0.08 2.73
N LEU A 138 -10.50 -0.40 2.64
CA LEU A 138 -9.43 -0.19 3.59
C LEU A 138 -8.10 -0.35 2.85
N GLU A 139 -7.44 0.75 2.55
CA GLU A 139 -6.23 0.72 1.73
C GLU A 139 -4.95 0.63 2.60
N GLY A 140 -4.78 -0.49 3.31
CA GLY A 140 -3.59 -0.80 4.07
C GLY A 140 -3.05 0.37 4.90
N THR A 141 -1.74 0.63 4.82
CA THR A 141 -1.11 1.76 5.53
C THR A 141 -1.31 3.11 4.83
N GLY A 142 -2.02 3.18 3.72
CA GLY A 142 -2.60 4.40 3.16
C GLY A 142 -3.83 4.87 3.94
N SER A 143 -4.55 3.94 4.59
CA SER A 143 -5.74 4.22 5.40
C SER A 143 -5.48 4.25 6.89
N MET A 144 -4.43 3.57 7.37
CA MET A 144 -4.21 3.35 8.80
C MET A 144 -2.74 3.34 9.18
N VAL A 145 -2.47 3.74 10.41
CA VAL A 145 -1.17 3.60 11.08
C VAL A 145 -1.28 2.51 12.14
N LEU A 146 -0.38 1.54 12.09
CA LEU A 146 -0.32 0.43 13.03
C LEU A 146 0.72 0.71 14.12
N ASP A 147 0.28 0.87 15.36
CA ASP A 147 1.13 0.78 16.54
C ASP A 147 1.16 -0.70 16.96
N ARG A 148 2.12 -1.41 16.39
CA ARG A 148 2.24 -2.86 16.53
C ARG A 148 2.49 -3.30 17.97
N PRO A 149 3.42 -2.67 18.72
CA PRO A 149 3.68 -3.03 20.12
C PRO A 149 2.46 -2.87 21.03
N ASN A 150 1.66 -1.83 20.83
CA ASN A 150 0.49 -1.55 21.67
C ASN A 150 -0.81 -2.14 21.12
N LYS A 151 -0.76 -2.78 19.94
CA LYS A 151 -1.94 -3.33 19.27
C LYS A 151 -3.03 -2.27 19.02
N LEU A 152 -2.62 -1.09 18.55
CA LEU A 152 -3.52 -0.01 18.19
C LEU A 152 -3.48 0.27 16.70
N ILE A 153 -4.62 0.67 16.16
CA ILE A 153 -4.77 1.19 14.80
C ILE A 153 -5.30 2.60 14.91
N TYR A 154 -4.66 3.53 14.22
CA TYR A 154 -5.17 4.89 14.01
C TYR A 154 -5.60 5.03 12.56
N ALA A 155 -6.84 5.40 12.30
CA ALA A 155 -7.39 5.49 10.94
C ALA A 155 -8.23 6.75 10.74
N GLY A 156 -7.90 7.51 9.70
CA GLY A 156 -8.72 8.61 9.21
C GLY A 156 -9.83 8.08 8.28
N LEU A 157 -11.10 8.35 8.61
CA LEU A 157 -12.21 7.90 7.79
C LEU A 157 -12.29 8.69 6.47
N SER A 158 -12.50 7.98 5.37
CA SER A 158 -12.57 8.55 4.03
C SER A 158 -13.27 7.58 3.07
N ASN A 159 -13.36 7.94 1.79
CA ASN A 159 -13.84 7.02 0.75
C ASN A 159 -13.00 5.73 0.65
N ARG A 160 -11.73 5.77 1.11
CA ARG A 160 -10.80 4.63 1.09
C ARG A 160 -10.67 3.92 2.43
N THR A 161 -11.42 4.38 3.45
CA THR A 161 -11.32 3.86 4.83
C THR A 161 -12.70 3.75 5.44
N SER A 162 -13.30 2.58 5.39
CA SER A 162 -14.60 2.31 6.00
C SER A 162 -14.45 1.66 7.38
N ILE A 163 -15.31 2.04 8.31
CA ILE A 163 -15.34 1.45 9.67
C ILE A 163 -15.52 -0.06 9.59
N LYS A 164 -16.43 -0.55 8.74
CA LYS A 164 -16.73 -1.99 8.63
C LYS A 164 -15.49 -2.81 8.22
N ALA A 165 -14.70 -2.33 7.26
CA ALA A 165 -13.48 -3.00 6.83
C ALA A 165 -12.39 -2.90 7.91
N LEU A 166 -12.27 -1.73 8.55
CA LEU A 166 -11.34 -1.50 9.66
C LEU A 166 -11.61 -2.42 10.84
N ASP A 167 -12.88 -2.56 11.26
CA ASP A 167 -13.27 -3.42 12.38
C ASP A 167 -12.97 -4.90 12.08
N LYS A 168 -13.25 -5.37 10.86
CA LYS A 168 -12.92 -6.74 10.45
C LYS A 168 -11.41 -7.00 10.52
N PHE A 169 -10.59 -6.08 10.02
CA PHE A 169 -9.14 -6.17 10.11
C PHE A 169 -8.66 -6.15 11.57
N ALA A 170 -9.18 -5.22 12.38
CA ALA A 170 -8.83 -5.07 13.80
C ALA A 170 -9.11 -6.35 14.59
N VAL A 171 -10.29 -6.95 14.39
CA VAL A 171 -10.67 -8.21 15.04
C VAL A 171 -9.75 -9.35 14.61
N LEU A 172 -9.50 -9.50 13.30
CA LEU A 172 -8.63 -10.55 12.77
C LEU A 172 -7.22 -10.49 13.35
N MET A 173 -6.67 -9.28 13.43
CA MET A 173 -5.27 -9.06 13.82
C MET A 173 -5.08 -8.80 15.32
N GLY A 174 -6.16 -8.78 16.09
CA GLY A 174 -6.13 -8.54 17.54
C GLY A 174 -5.72 -7.11 17.91
N TYR A 175 -6.13 -6.12 17.10
CA TYR A 175 -5.91 -4.71 17.35
C TYR A 175 -7.15 -4.02 17.90
N ARG A 176 -6.95 -2.90 18.58
CA ARG A 176 -8.01 -1.94 18.90
C ARG A 176 -7.93 -0.77 17.94
N ALA A 177 -9.00 -0.52 17.19
CA ALA A 177 -9.08 0.58 16.25
C ALA A 177 -9.51 1.89 16.95
N ILE A 178 -8.84 2.98 16.58
CA ILE A 178 -9.17 4.36 16.93
C ILE A 178 -9.34 5.09 15.60
N HIS A 179 -10.58 5.45 15.28
CA HIS A 179 -10.88 6.15 14.03
C HIS A 179 -11.36 7.57 14.30
N PHE A 180 -11.13 8.46 13.34
CA PHE A 180 -11.47 9.88 13.42
C PHE A 180 -11.68 10.46 12.04
N HIS A 181 -12.31 11.62 11.97
CA HIS A 181 -12.37 12.41 10.74
C HIS A 181 -11.16 13.33 10.66
N THR A 182 -10.55 13.40 9.50
CA THR A 182 -9.46 14.33 9.20
C THR A 182 -9.98 15.48 8.36
N SER A 183 -9.46 16.66 8.56
CA SER A 183 -9.66 17.83 7.68
C SER A 183 -8.30 18.34 7.21
N LEU A 184 -8.19 18.64 5.92
CA LEU A 184 -7.08 19.39 5.35
C LEU A 184 -7.56 20.84 5.16
N ASP A 185 -6.84 21.81 5.72
CA ASP A 185 -7.06 23.26 5.49
C ASP A 185 -8.48 23.76 5.82
N ASN A 186 -9.08 23.33 6.94
CA ASN A 186 -10.40 23.81 7.40
C ASN A 186 -11.53 23.65 6.35
N LYS A 187 -11.47 22.68 5.47
CA LYS A 187 -12.54 22.29 4.56
C LYS A 187 -13.28 21.07 5.07
#